data_f1fd3a95913c10c22599a3cbecd547fb
#
_entry.id   f1fd3a95913c10c22599a3cbecd547fb
#
_cell.length_a   1.000
_cell.length_b   1.000
_cell.length_c   1.000
_cell.angle_alpha   90.00
_cell.angle_beta   90.00
_cell.angle_gamma   90.00
#
_symmetry.space_group_name_H-M   'P 1'
#
loop_
_entity.id
_entity.type
_entity.pdbx_description
1 polymer ?
#
loop_
_entity_poly.entity_id
_entity_poly.type
_entity_poly.pdbx_seq_one_letter_code
_entity_poly.pdbx_strand_id
1 'polypeptide(L)'
;KEIFENYGEEFFRGKEYNIFKLLNTKGQILISAGGGAFCEKKIHALIKKSFISVWLDVNENTIFNRLRRNQTKRPLLKDMVDRELRRKIKSLMIERNDCYSKADIRIKLSDQRIHESINKTYSEIINYLSKDCWSGKVKLKINSIKTYAVVTKERPYKIYFGNDIVSKANIILDKYIKHKNIVIVYDKALTQKLKTLETSVSKVASNTTSIGVNSGENSKSFN
;
A
#
# COMPACT_ATOMS: atom_id res chain seq x y z
N LYS A 1 -0.54 -9.87 25.13
CA LYS A 1 -1.39 -10.35 26.21
C LYS A 1 -0.66 -10.22 27.53
N GLU A 2 0.45 -10.91 27.71
CA GLU A 2 1.25 -10.90 28.95
C GLU A 2 1.65 -9.49 29.42
N ILE A 3 2.04 -8.59 28.51
CA ILE A 3 2.41 -7.21 28.88
C ILE A 3 1.19 -6.46 29.44
N PHE A 4 0.01 -6.63 28.86
CA PHE A 4 -1.22 -5.98 29.31
C PHE A 4 -1.67 -6.51 30.69
N GLU A 5 -1.56 -7.82 30.89
CA GLU A 5 -1.96 -8.49 32.12
C GLU A 5 -0.98 -8.20 33.28
N ASN A 6 0.33 -8.14 32.98
CA ASN A 6 1.34 -7.97 34.02
C ASN A 6 1.67 -6.51 34.35
N TYR A 7 1.55 -5.59 33.38
CA TYR A 7 2.05 -4.21 33.51
C TYR A 7 0.98 -3.13 33.22
N GLY A 8 -0.22 -3.52 32.80
CA GLY A 8 -1.33 -2.62 32.53
C GLY A 8 -1.25 -1.86 31.19
N GLU A 9 -2.29 -1.10 30.92
CA GLU A 9 -2.45 -0.38 29.65
C GLU A 9 -1.42 0.76 29.48
N GLU A 10 -1.16 1.54 30.53
CA GLU A 10 -0.28 2.68 30.48
C GLU A 10 1.16 2.27 30.08
N PHE A 11 1.67 1.21 30.70
CA PHE A 11 2.97 0.64 30.35
C PHE A 11 3.01 0.18 28.87
N PHE A 12 1.96 -0.50 28.42
CA PHE A 12 1.84 -0.94 27.04
C PHE A 12 1.88 0.26 26.07
N ARG A 13 1.11 1.32 26.36
CA ARG A 13 1.09 2.54 25.53
C ARG A 13 2.44 3.26 25.52
N GLY A 14 3.14 3.28 26.62
CA GLY A 14 4.51 3.80 26.69
C GLY A 14 5.49 3.04 25.79
N LYS A 15 5.41 1.70 25.78
CA LYS A 15 6.23 0.87 24.87
C LYS A 15 5.82 1.06 23.41
N GLU A 16 4.53 1.12 23.11
CA GLU A 16 4.00 1.38 21.78
C GLU A 16 4.50 2.74 21.24
N TYR A 17 4.45 3.79 22.05
CA TYR A 17 5.01 5.11 21.70
C TYR A 17 6.51 5.06 21.38
N ASN A 18 7.30 4.36 22.22
CA ASN A 18 8.74 4.23 21.99
C ASN A 18 9.06 3.49 20.68
N ILE A 19 8.25 2.49 20.32
CA ILE A 19 8.36 1.79 19.03
C ILE A 19 8.07 2.76 17.87
N PHE A 20 6.99 3.53 17.94
CA PHE A 20 6.68 4.54 16.92
C PHE A 20 7.80 5.57 16.77
N LYS A 21 8.38 6.03 17.88
CA LYS A 21 9.52 6.96 17.89
C LYS A 21 10.74 6.35 17.20
N LEU A 22 11.06 5.09 17.48
CA LEU A 22 12.16 4.36 16.85
C LEU A 22 11.89 4.17 15.35
N LEU A 23 10.67 3.76 14.97
CA LEU A 23 10.29 3.54 13.58
C LEU A 23 10.34 4.83 12.75
N ASN A 24 10.07 5.98 13.36
CA ASN A 24 10.18 7.29 12.69
C ASN A 24 11.60 7.59 12.18
N THR A 25 12.62 6.95 12.71
CA THR A 25 14.02 7.12 12.26
C THR A 25 14.41 6.19 11.11
N LYS A 26 13.56 5.23 10.74
CA LYS A 26 13.88 4.15 9.78
C LYS A 26 13.63 4.50 8.30
N GLY A 27 13.18 5.71 7.98
CA GLY A 27 12.87 6.12 6.61
C GLY A 27 11.52 5.59 6.13
N GLN A 28 11.45 5.05 4.91
CA GLN A 28 10.19 4.61 4.33
C GLN A 28 9.75 3.26 4.90
N ILE A 29 8.69 3.26 5.71
CA ILE A 29 8.11 2.08 6.33
C ILE A 29 6.58 2.09 6.23
N LEU A 30 5.98 0.91 6.24
CA LEU A 30 4.56 0.70 6.41
C LEU A 30 4.32 0.09 7.79
N ILE A 31 3.45 0.73 8.59
CA ILE A 31 3.13 0.30 9.94
C ILE A 31 1.66 -0.11 10.01
N SER A 32 1.40 -1.35 10.42
CA SER A 32 0.07 -1.79 10.82
C SER A 32 -0.07 -1.58 12.33
N ALA A 33 -0.71 -0.49 12.71
CA ALA A 33 -0.87 -0.11 14.12
C ALA A 33 -1.99 -0.88 14.83
N GLY A 34 -1.88 -1.04 16.13
CA GLY A 34 -2.97 -1.49 16.97
C GLY A 34 -4.13 -0.49 16.97
N GLY A 35 -5.38 -0.97 17.04
CA GLY A 35 -6.58 -0.12 16.94
C GLY A 35 -6.69 0.99 17.97
N GLY A 36 -6.00 0.93 19.10
CA GLY A 36 -5.97 2.00 20.11
C GLY A 36 -4.82 3.00 19.93
N ALA A 37 -3.80 2.66 19.14
CA ALA A 37 -2.59 3.47 19.00
C ALA A 37 -2.88 4.87 18.47
N PHE A 38 -3.72 4.99 17.44
CA PHE A 38 -4.06 6.27 16.84
C PHE A 38 -4.89 7.19 17.75
N CYS A 39 -5.58 6.63 18.75
CA CYS A 39 -6.37 7.39 19.72
C CYS A 39 -5.57 7.81 20.97
N GLU A 40 -4.36 7.29 21.16
CA GLU A 40 -3.47 7.71 22.23
C GLU A 40 -2.82 9.05 21.86
N LYS A 41 -2.95 10.06 22.73
CA LYS A 41 -2.57 11.46 22.44
C LYS A 41 -1.12 11.63 21.96
N LYS A 42 -0.16 10.97 22.63
CA LYS A 42 1.27 11.11 22.31
C LYS A 42 1.60 10.44 20.96
N ILE A 43 1.03 9.25 20.72
CA ILE A 43 1.20 8.51 19.45
C ILE A 43 0.53 9.28 18.32
N HIS A 44 -0.69 9.79 18.53
CA HIS A 44 -1.41 10.61 17.55
C HIS A 44 -0.60 11.83 17.11
N ALA A 45 -0.06 12.58 18.08
CA ALA A 45 0.78 13.75 17.79
C ALA A 45 2.01 13.39 16.95
N LEU A 46 2.68 12.27 17.27
CA LEU A 46 3.82 11.78 16.51
C LEU A 46 3.43 11.35 15.10
N ILE A 47 2.32 10.62 14.96
CA ILE A 47 1.81 10.20 13.64
C ILE A 47 1.47 11.42 12.79
N LYS A 48 0.74 12.38 13.34
CA LYS A 48 0.37 13.61 12.62
C LYS A 48 1.57 14.43 12.17
N LYS A 49 2.68 14.36 12.90
CA LYS A 49 3.91 15.08 12.55
C LYS A 49 4.73 14.36 11.47
N SER A 50 4.78 13.03 11.48
CA SER A 50 5.84 12.27 10.79
C SER A 50 5.34 11.17 9.88
N PHE A 51 4.06 10.79 9.94
CA PHE A 51 3.49 9.69 9.15
C PHE A 51 2.24 10.14 8.40
N ILE A 52 1.89 9.38 7.38
CA ILE A 52 0.57 9.46 6.75
C ILE A 52 -0.29 8.39 7.39
N SER A 53 -1.40 8.81 7.95
CA SER A 53 -2.36 7.92 8.59
C SER A 53 -3.46 7.50 7.62
N VAL A 54 -3.72 6.19 7.57
CA VAL A 54 -4.77 5.60 6.74
C VAL A 54 -5.78 4.90 7.63
N TRP A 55 -7.03 5.36 7.57
CA TRP A 55 -8.15 4.70 8.21
C TRP A 55 -8.87 3.79 7.22
N LEU A 56 -8.81 2.49 7.47
CA LEU A 56 -9.62 1.51 6.77
C LEU A 56 -11.00 1.47 7.43
N ASP A 57 -11.94 2.23 6.88
CA ASP A 57 -13.29 2.37 7.41
C ASP A 57 -14.17 1.22 6.91
N VAL A 58 -14.41 0.26 7.79
CA VAL A 58 -15.16 -0.97 7.51
C VAL A 58 -16.48 -0.95 8.28
N ASN A 59 -17.59 -1.33 7.65
CA ASN A 59 -18.89 -1.36 8.31
C ASN A 59 -18.98 -2.43 9.43
N GLU A 60 -19.90 -2.23 10.37
CA GLU A 60 -20.09 -3.08 11.55
C GLU A 60 -20.28 -4.55 11.18
N ASN A 61 -21.13 -4.85 10.20
CA ASN A 61 -21.42 -6.22 9.80
C ASN A 61 -20.18 -6.96 9.26
N THR A 62 -19.38 -6.29 8.44
CA THR A 62 -18.14 -6.87 7.92
C THR A 62 -17.13 -7.11 9.06
N ILE A 63 -17.01 -6.17 10.01
CA ILE A 63 -16.17 -6.33 11.20
C ILE A 63 -16.65 -7.53 12.01
N PHE A 64 -17.95 -7.62 12.28
CA PHE A 64 -18.56 -8.72 13.03
C PHE A 64 -18.26 -10.07 12.37
N ASN A 65 -18.53 -10.22 11.07
CA ASN A 65 -18.30 -11.45 10.34
C ASN A 65 -16.83 -11.90 10.38
N ARG A 66 -15.89 -10.96 10.23
CA ARG A 66 -14.45 -11.25 10.30
C ARG A 66 -14.00 -11.64 11.71
N LEU A 67 -14.51 -10.98 12.73
CA LEU A 67 -14.15 -11.24 14.12
C LEU A 67 -14.73 -12.58 14.60
N ARG A 68 -15.98 -12.88 14.26
CA ARG A 68 -16.64 -14.14 14.61
C ARG A 68 -15.85 -15.37 14.13
N ARG A 69 -15.29 -15.32 12.91
CA ARG A 69 -14.46 -16.40 12.35
C ARG A 69 -13.11 -16.59 13.05
N ASN A 70 -12.61 -15.57 13.76
CA ASN A 70 -11.28 -15.55 14.37
C ASN A 70 -11.30 -15.16 15.85
N GLN A 71 -12.41 -15.38 16.53
CA GLN A 71 -12.65 -14.93 17.92
C GLN A 71 -11.65 -15.54 18.90
N THR A 72 -11.34 -16.83 18.77
CA THR A 72 -10.39 -17.55 19.61
C THR A 72 -8.97 -16.97 19.64
N LYS A 73 -8.57 -16.29 18.57
CA LYS A 73 -7.25 -15.65 18.45
C LYS A 73 -7.17 -14.28 19.13
N ARG A 74 -8.30 -13.78 19.67
CA ARG A 74 -8.40 -12.42 20.23
C ARG A 74 -8.81 -12.47 21.70
N PRO A 75 -7.90 -12.25 22.66
CA PRO A 75 -8.18 -12.39 24.08
C PRO A 75 -9.38 -11.58 24.60
N LEU A 76 -9.53 -10.34 24.11
CA LEU A 76 -10.62 -9.44 24.50
C LEU A 76 -12.00 -9.82 23.96
N LEU A 77 -12.07 -10.78 23.03
CA LEU A 77 -13.31 -11.20 22.37
C LEU A 77 -13.58 -12.69 22.54
N LYS A 78 -12.68 -13.38 23.24
CA LYS A 78 -12.79 -14.82 23.46
C LYS A 78 -14.07 -15.14 24.20
N ASP A 79 -14.78 -16.17 23.75
CA ASP A 79 -15.99 -16.73 24.36
C ASP A 79 -17.20 -15.78 24.44
N MET A 80 -17.18 -14.63 23.73
CA MET A 80 -18.33 -13.74 23.63
C MET A 80 -19.40 -14.33 22.72
N VAL A 81 -20.68 -14.29 23.17
CA VAL A 81 -21.82 -14.60 22.31
C VAL A 81 -22.04 -13.48 21.27
N ASP A 82 -22.67 -13.82 20.14
CA ASP A 82 -22.86 -12.90 19.00
C ASP A 82 -23.43 -11.52 19.39
N ARG A 83 -24.38 -11.49 20.34
CA ARG A 83 -25.00 -10.26 20.83
C ARG A 83 -24.02 -9.37 21.59
N GLU A 84 -23.18 -9.95 22.41
CA GLU A 84 -22.13 -9.23 23.16
C GLU A 84 -21.04 -8.73 22.25
N LEU A 85 -20.61 -9.57 21.31
CA LEU A 85 -19.62 -9.21 20.29
C LEU A 85 -20.10 -8.00 19.49
N ARG A 86 -21.36 -7.98 19.03
CA ARG A 86 -21.93 -6.82 18.30
C ARG A 86 -21.96 -5.56 19.17
N ARG A 87 -22.38 -5.66 20.43
CA ARG A 87 -22.36 -4.50 21.34
C ARG A 87 -20.94 -3.96 21.53
N LYS A 88 -19.96 -4.85 21.73
CA LYS A 88 -18.56 -4.45 21.89
C LYS A 88 -17.99 -3.78 20.65
N ILE A 89 -18.29 -4.32 19.46
CA ILE A 89 -17.88 -3.70 18.19
C ILE A 89 -18.46 -2.30 18.07
N LYS A 90 -19.77 -2.16 18.29
CA LYS A 90 -20.47 -0.87 18.20
C LYS A 90 -19.90 0.15 19.18
N SER A 91 -19.68 -0.25 20.43
CA SER A 91 -19.06 0.60 21.45
C SER A 91 -17.68 1.09 21.02
N LEU A 92 -16.81 0.17 20.54
CA LEU A 92 -15.46 0.53 20.09
C LEU A 92 -15.49 1.40 18.83
N MET A 93 -16.44 1.20 17.93
CA MET A 93 -16.61 2.07 16.75
C MET A 93 -16.98 3.49 17.16
N ILE A 94 -17.94 3.65 18.07
CA ILE A 94 -18.36 4.96 18.58
C ILE A 94 -17.17 5.65 19.29
N GLU A 95 -16.53 4.96 20.20
CA GLU A 95 -15.40 5.47 20.98
C GLU A 95 -14.25 5.98 20.11
N ARG A 96 -13.97 5.27 18.99
CA ARG A 96 -12.80 5.55 18.13
C ARG A 96 -13.11 6.42 16.94
N ASN A 97 -14.36 6.62 16.60
CA ASN A 97 -14.76 7.35 15.41
C ASN A 97 -14.17 8.77 15.37
N ASP A 98 -14.21 9.49 16.48
CA ASP A 98 -13.71 10.87 16.56
C ASP A 98 -12.19 10.96 16.36
N CYS A 99 -11.44 9.98 16.84
CA CYS A 99 -10.02 9.98 16.60
C CYS A 99 -9.67 9.49 15.21
N TYR A 100 -10.31 8.44 14.71
CA TYR A 100 -10.07 7.90 13.37
C TYR A 100 -10.47 8.86 12.25
N SER A 101 -11.51 9.69 12.47
CA SER A 101 -11.92 10.71 11.50
C SER A 101 -10.83 11.75 11.21
N LYS A 102 -9.83 11.86 12.08
CA LYS A 102 -8.67 12.75 11.92
C LYS A 102 -7.55 12.13 11.07
N ALA A 103 -7.72 10.91 10.55
CA ALA A 103 -6.74 10.29 9.66
C ALA A 103 -6.60 11.09 8.36
N ASP A 104 -5.40 11.06 7.77
CA ASP A 104 -5.10 11.79 6.53
C ASP A 104 -5.86 11.18 5.33
N ILE A 105 -6.06 9.86 5.33
CA ILE A 105 -6.79 9.13 4.29
C ILE A 105 -7.86 8.26 4.96
N ARG A 106 -9.12 8.39 4.52
CA ARG A 106 -10.22 7.51 4.92
C ARG A 106 -10.65 6.66 3.74
N ILE A 107 -10.56 5.35 3.86
CA ILE A 107 -10.90 4.40 2.81
C ILE A 107 -12.09 3.55 3.25
N LYS A 108 -13.27 3.82 2.68
CA LYS A 108 -14.45 3.02 2.95
C LYS A 108 -14.34 1.66 2.28
N LEU A 109 -14.37 0.60 3.07
CA LEU A 109 -14.33 -0.79 2.61
C LEU A 109 -15.63 -1.49 3.00
N SER A 110 -16.14 -2.30 2.09
CA SER A 110 -17.30 -3.16 2.29
C SER A 110 -16.89 -4.64 2.35
N ASP A 111 -17.85 -5.53 2.28
CA ASP A 111 -17.62 -6.99 2.26
C ASP A 111 -17.21 -7.46 0.85
N GLN A 112 -16.20 -6.84 0.31
CA GLN A 112 -15.62 -7.15 -1.00
C GLN A 112 -14.46 -8.15 -0.84
N ARG A 113 -14.03 -8.75 -1.95
CA ARG A 113 -12.88 -9.66 -1.96
C ARG A 113 -11.60 -8.95 -1.51
N ILE A 114 -10.67 -9.69 -0.93
CA ILE A 114 -9.42 -9.13 -0.39
C ILE A 114 -8.64 -8.35 -1.45
N HIS A 115 -8.51 -8.87 -2.66
CA HIS A 115 -7.77 -8.20 -3.74
C HIS A 115 -8.42 -6.87 -4.17
N GLU A 116 -9.75 -6.78 -4.16
CA GLU A 116 -10.47 -5.53 -4.45
C GLU A 116 -10.21 -4.47 -3.36
N SER A 117 -10.21 -4.91 -2.10
CA SER A 117 -9.85 -4.05 -0.95
C SER A 117 -8.42 -3.55 -1.06
N ILE A 118 -7.47 -4.41 -1.48
CA ILE A 118 -6.06 -4.06 -1.69
C ILE A 118 -5.94 -3.04 -2.82
N ASN A 119 -6.55 -3.31 -3.98
CA ASN A 119 -6.49 -2.40 -5.14
C ASN A 119 -7.08 -1.03 -4.82
N LYS A 120 -8.24 -1.00 -4.14
CA LYS A 120 -8.86 0.25 -3.70
C LYS A 120 -7.95 1.02 -2.74
N THR A 121 -7.41 0.33 -1.73
CA THR A 121 -6.50 0.94 -0.76
C THR A 121 -5.26 1.51 -1.44
N TYR A 122 -4.65 0.76 -2.35
CA TYR A 122 -3.51 1.19 -3.12
C TYR A 122 -3.83 2.44 -3.96
N SER A 123 -4.94 2.42 -4.71
CA SER A 123 -5.35 3.55 -5.55
C SER A 123 -5.60 4.82 -4.74
N GLU A 124 -6.27 4.72 -3.59
CA GLU A 124 -6.54 5.88 -2.73
C GLU A 124 -5.26 6.45 -2.12
N ILE A 125 -4.33 5.60 -1.70
CA ILE A 125 -3.02 6.05 -1.22
C ILE A 125 -2.24 6.74 -2.34
N ILE A 126 -2.17 6.15 -3.53
CA ILE A 126 -1.47 6.77 -4.68
C ILE A 126 -2.12 8.10 -5.06
N ASN A 127 -3.45 8.18 -5.09
CA ASN A 127 -4.17 9.42 -5.37
C ASN A 127 -3.86 10.51 -4.33
N TYR A 128 -3.80 10.14 -3.06
CA TYR A 128 -3.41 11.08 -2.00
C TYR A 128 -1.97 11.55 -2.18
N LEU A 129 -1.05 10.63 -2.50
CA LEU A 129 0.36 10.91 -2.69
C LEU A 129 0.67 11.72 -3.96
N SER A 130 -0.19 11.67 -4.96
CA SER A 130 -0.03 12.41 -6.23
C SER A 130 -0.61 13.82 -6.20
N LYS A 131 -1.41 14.17 -5.17
CA LYS A 131 -1.91 15.53 -4.99
C LYS A 131 -0.79 16.40 -4.41
N ASP A 132 -0.55 17.58 -5.00
CA ASP A 132 0.46 18.58 -4.58
C ASP A 132 0.26 19.12 -3.14
N CYS A 133 -0.74 18.66 -2.42
CA CYS A 133 -1.05 19.00 -1.03
C CYS A 133 -0.08 18.38 0.00
N TRP A 134 1.07 17.91 -0.43
CA TRP A 134 2.10 17.34 0.44
C TRP A 134 2.82 18.42 1.23
N SER A 135 2.22 18.84 2.31
CA SER A 135 2.87 19.70 3.30
C SER A 135 4.02 18.97 4.01
N GLY A 136 5.14 18.76 3.34
CA GLY A 136 6.43 18.48 3.96
C GLY A 136 6.62 17.27 4.88
N LYS A 137 5.57 16.49 5.18
CA LYS A 137 5.60 15.41 6.18
C LYS A 137 6.43 14.19 5.75
N VAL A 138 6.46 13.92 4.46
CA VAL A 138 7.28 12.86 3.89
C VAL A 138 7.82 13.33 2.55
N LYS A 139 9.08 13.69 2.48
CA LYS A 139 9.80 13.76 1.21
C LYS A 139 9.98 12.32 0.73
N LEU A 140 8.97 11.75 0.08
CA LEU A 140 9.21 10.62 -0.79
C LEU A 140 10.15 11.16 -1.88
N LYS A 141 11.40 10.76 -1.82
CA LYS A 141 12.28 10.83 -2.99
C LYS A 141 11.75 9.79 -3.98
N ILE A 142 10.61 10.12 -4.62
CA ILE A 142 9.95 9.29 -5.63
C ILE A 142 10.83 9.22 -6.91
N ASN A 143 11.97 9.90 -6.91
CA ASN A 143 12.93 9.91 -8.02
C ASN A 143 13.88 8.70 -8.04
N SER A 144 13.81 7.79 -7.08
CA SER A 144 14.67 6.59 -7.10
C SER A 144 13.91 5.39 -7.66
N ILE A 145 14.42 4.86 -8.76
CA ILE A 145 13.99 3.56 -9.27
C ILE A 145 14.38 2.50 -8.24
N LYS A 146 13.39 1.85 -7.63
CA LYS A 146 13.62 0.72 -6.72
C LYS A 146 13.66 -0.56 -7.52
N THR A 147 14.61 -1.42 -7.21
CA THR A 147 14.78 -2.72 -7.87
C THR A 147 14.56 -3.83 -6.86
N TYR A 148 13.70 -4.77 -7.21
CA TYR A 148 13.46 -6.00 -6.44
C TYR A 148 13.91 -7.19 -7.28
N ALA A 149 14.77 -8.04 -6.72
CA ALA A 149 15.14 -9.31 -7.34
C ALA A 149 14.12 -10.38 -6.91
N VAL A 150 13.50 -11.03 -7.88
CA VAL A 150 12.65 -12.19 -7.64
C VAL A 150 13.46 -13.44 -7.99
N VAL A 151 13.69 -14.26 -6.99
CA VAL A 151 14.41 -15.53 -7.14
C VAL A 151 13.39 -16.64 -7.40
N THR A 152 13.37 -17.17 -8.62
CA THR A 152 12.59 -18.35 -8.97
C THR A 152 13.53 -19.52 -9.23
N LYS A 153 13.01 -20.76 -9.20
CA LYS A 153 13.81 -21.96 -9.45
C LYS A 153 14.41 -21.99 -10.87
N GLU A 154 13.73 -21.38 -11.84
CA GLU A 154 14.12 -21.45 -13.25
C GLU A 154 14.91 -20.24 -13.74
N ARG A 155 14.45 -19.01 -13.48
CA ARG A 155 15.11 -17.80 -13.93
C ARG A 155 14.86 -16.64 -12.97
N PRO A 156 15.88 -16.15 -12.25
CA PRO A 156 15.73 -14.94 -11.45
C PRO A 156 15.50 -13.72 -12.35
N TYR A 157 14.60 -12.84 -11.95
CA TYR A 157 14.32 -11.60 -12.67
C TYR A 157 14.25 -10.40 -11.73
N LYS A 158 14.33 -9.20 -12.29
CA LYS A 158 14.25 -7.96 -11.53
C LYS A 158 12.97 -7.20 -11.87
N ILE A 159 12.30 -6.71 -10.84
CA ILE A 159 11.16 -5.81 -10.97
C ILE A 159 11.64 -4.41 -10.60
N TYR A 160 11.35 -3.44 -11.45
CA TYR A 160 11.69 -2.04 -11.27
C TYR A 160 10.43 -1.25 -10.96
N PHE A 161 10.48 -0.45 -9.90
CA PHE A 161 9.39 0.43 -9.49
C PHE A 161 9.89 1.86 -9.39
N GLY A 162 9.10 2.80 -9.84
CA GLY A 162 9.44 4.21 -9.73
C GLY A 162 8.45 5.09 -10.46
N ASN A 163 8.50 6.38 -10.16
CA ASN A 163 7.78 7.36 -10.94
C ASN A 163 8.53 7.59 -12.24
N ASP A 164 7.73 7.81 -13.29
CA ASP A 164 8.25 8.12 -14.62
C ASP A 164 9.28 7.08 -15.13
N ILE A 165 9.06 5.81 -14.77
CA ILE A 165 9.95 4.70 -15.11
C ILE A 165 10.06 4.49 -16.62
N VAL A 166 8.99 4.80 -17.37
CA VAL A 166 8.93 4.66 -18.83
C VAL A 166 9.91 5.62 -19.50
N SER A 167 10.03 6.85 -19.03
CA SER A 167 11.00 7.83 -19.57
C SER A 167 12.46 7.46 -19.28
N LYS A 168 12.68 6.57 -18.30
CA LYS A 168 14.00 6.08 -17.88
C LYS A 168 14.30 4.66 -18.38
N ALA A 169 13.51 4.15 -19.31
CA ALA A 169 13.68 2.80 -19.87
C ALA A 169 15.08 2.60 -20.50
N ASN A 170 15.67 3.63 -21.09
CA ASN A 170 17.04 3.61 -21.61
C ASN A 170 18.08 3.25 -20.53
N ILE A 171 17.94 3.77 -19.32
CA ILE A 171 18.87 3.50 -18.20
C ILE A 171 18.66 2.09 -17.65
N ILE A 172 17.38 1.70 -17.48
CA ILE A 172 17.01 0.40 -16.88
C ILE A 172 17.38 -0.75 -17.80
N LEU A 173 17.15 -0.57 -19.09
CA LEU A 173 17.30 -1.60 -20.10
C LEU A 173 18.64 -1.54 -20.83
N ASP A 174 19.49 -0.56 -20.58
CA ASP A 174 20.74 -0.29 -21.32
C ASP A 174 21.52 -1.58 -21.63
N LYS A 175 21.86 -2.35 -20.62
CA LYS A 175 22.63 -3.59 -20.78
C LYS A 175 21.94 -4.68 -21.61
N TYR A 176 20.63 -4.57 -21.84
CA TYR A 176 19.87 -5.55 -22.61
C TYR A 176 19.63 -5.12 -24.05
N ILE A 177 19.47 -3.80 -24.30
CA ILE A 177 19.00 -3.24 -25.57
C ILE A 177 20.04 -2.41 -26.31
N LYS A 178 21.16 -2.09 -25.67
CA LYS A 178 22.24 -1.26 -26.28
C LYS A 178 22.74 -1.88 -27.57
N HIS A 179 22.73 -1.07 -28.64
CA HIS A 179 23.13 -1.47 -29.99
C HIS A 179 22.33 -2.63 -30.60
N LYS A 180 21.09 -2.86 -30.14
CA LYS A 180 20.19 -3.91 -30.67
C LYS A 180 19.03 -3.30 -31.45
N ASN A 181 18.43 -4.09 -32.33
CA ASN A 181 17.14 -3.79 -32.93
C ASN A 181 16.03 -4.24 -31.93
N ILE A 182 15.15 -3.34 -31.60
CA ILE A 182 14.12 -3.55 -30.59
C ILE A 182 12.74 -3.48 -31.23
N VAL A 183 11.91 -4.47 -30.92
CA VAL A 183 10.48 -4.46 -31.23
C VAL A 183 9.70 -4.25 -29.95
N ILE A 184 8.86 -3.21 -29.93
CA ILE A 184 7.95 -2.91 -28.83
C ILE A 184 6.57 -3.39 -29.22
N VAL A 185 6.08 -4.44 -28.57
CA VAL A 185 4.68 -4.89 -28.71
C VAL A 185 3.88 -4.24 -27.60
N TYR A 186 2.81 -3.53 -27.95
CA TYR A 186 2.04 -2.75 -26.99
C TYR A 186 0.54 -2.88 -27.23
N ASP A 187 -0.24 -2.75 -26.16
CA ASP A 187 -1.70 -2.61 -26.22
C ASP A 187 -2.06 -1.22 -26.75
N LYS A 188 -2.91 -1.16 -27.78
CA LYS A 188 -3.36 0.11 -28.42
C LYS A 188 -3.99 1.09 -27.44
N ALA A 189 -4.55 0.62 -26.33
CA ALA A 189 -5.04 1.48 -25.25
C ALA A 189 -3.92 2.29 -24.56
N LEU A 190 -2.65 1.88 -24.70
CA LEU A 190 -1.48 2.54 -24.10
C LEU A 190 -0.72 3.45 -25.07
N THR A 191 -1.28 3.75 -26.23
CA THR A 191 -0.62 4.55 -27.30
C THR A 191 -0.06 5.88 -26.81
N GLN A 192 -0.72 6.55 -25.86
CA GLN A 192 -0.22 7.81 -25.30
C GLN A 192 1.12 7.67 -24.56
N LYS A 193 1.36 6.50 -23.94
CA LYS A 193 2.60 6.21 -23.20
C LYS A 193 3.70 5.66 -24.11
N LEU A 194 3.34 5.18 -25.30
CA LEU A 194 4.27 4.59 -26.25
C LEU A 194 5.36 5.58 -26.67
N LYS A 195 4.99 6.80 -27.07
CA LYS A 195 5.95 7.84 -27.50
C LYS A 195 7.06 8.07 -26.46
N THR A 196 6.71 8.11 -25.20
CA THR A 196 7.69 8.28 -24.10
C THR A 196 8.64 7.10 -24.03
N LEU A 197 8.12 5.87 -24.20
CA LEU A 197 8.94 4.66 -24.21
C LEU A 197 9.86 4.60 -25.41
N GLU A 198 9.35 4.84 -26.62
CA GLU A 198 10.11 4.88 -27.87
C GLU A 198 11.25 5.89 -27.79
N THR A 199 10.94 7.13 -27.37
CA THR A 199 11.95 8.17 -27.17
C THR A 199 13.03 7.76 -26.17
N SER A 200 12.66 7.03 -25.14
CA SER A 200 13.64 6.55 -24.15
C SER A 200 14.50 5.42 -24.71
N VAL A 201 13.89 4.41 -25.32
CA VAL A 201 14.57 3.23 -25.86
C VAL A 201 15.49 3.59 -27.03
N SER A 202 15.06 4.48 -27.93
CA SER A 202 15.84 4.93 -29.10
C SER A 202 17.15 5.65 -28.76
N LYS A 203 17.34 6.07 -27.51
CA LYS A 203 18.63 6.66 -27.06
C LYS A 203 19.76 5.64 -26.99
N VAL A 204 19.46 4.36 -26.91
CA VAL A 204 20.47 3.30 -26.71
C VAL A 204 20.34 2.14 -27.70
N ALA A 205 19.14 1.91 -28.24
CA ALA A 205 18.90 0.91 -29.28
C ALA A 205 19.38 1.40 -30.66
N SER A 206 19.79 0.47 -31.56
CA SER A 206 20.14 0.81 -32.96
C SER A 206 18.89 1.15 -33.75
N ASN A 207 17.83 0.35 -33.64
CA ASN A 207 16.52 0.59 -34.25
C ASN A 207 15.40 0.22 -33.28
N THR A 208 14.28 0.92 -33.41
CA THR A 208 13.08 0.63 -32.59
C THR A 208 11.86 0.59 -33.51
N THR A 209 11.12 -0.52 -33.48
CA THR A 209 9.86 -0.72 -34.20
C THR A 209 8.75 -1.02 -33.21
N SER A 210 7.56 -0.48 -33.42
CA SER A 210 6.41 -0.68 -32.51
C SER A 210 5.26 -1.37 -33.22
N ILE A 211 4.68 -2.38 -32.55
CA ILE A 211 3.55 -3.17 -33.05
C ILE A 211 2.42 -3.05 -32.05
N GLY A 212 1.30 -2.44 -32.46
CA GLY A 212 0.10 -2.31 -31.65
C GLY A 212 -0.82 -3.51 -31.78
N VAL A 213 -1.17 -4.14 -30.66
CA VAL A 213 -2.16 -5.20 -30.57
C VAL A 213 -3.45 -4.70 -29.92
N ASN A 214 -4.59 -5.34 -30.21
CA ASN A 214 -5.84 -4.99 -29.58
C ASN A 214 -5.89 -5.49 -28.13
N SER A 215 -6.59 -4.76 -27.27
CA SER A 215 -6.79 -5.17 -25.88
C SER A 215 -7.61 -6.47 -25.78
N GLY A 216 -7.29 -7.31 -24.81
CA GLY A 216 -8.06 -8.50 -24.42
C GLY A 216 -7.31 -9.82 -24.59
N GLU A 217 -7.90 -10.88 -24.01
CA GLU A 217 -7.32 -12.24 -24.00
C GLU A 217 -7.19 -12.84 -25.40
N ASN A 218 -8.10 -12.50 -26.33
CA ASN A 218 -8.05 -13.00 -27.71
C ASN A 218 -6.80 -12.57 -28.47
N SER A 219 -6.12 -11.53 -28.04
CA SER A 219 -4.87 -11.04 -28.63
C SER A 219 -3.62 -11.76 -28.11
N LYS A 220 -3.78 -12.69 -27.17
CA LYS A 220 -2.69 -13.46 -26.57
C LYS A 220 -2.50 -14.85 -27.20
N SER A 221 -3.38 -15.28 -28.10
CA SER A 221 -3.27 -16.55 -28.81
C SER A 221 -2.71 -16.32 -30.20
N PHE A 222 -1.72 -17.13 -30.60
CA PHE A 222 -1.31 -17.30 -31.98
C PHE A 222 -2.25 -18.34 -32.59
N ASN A 223 -3.30 -17.90 -33.29
CA ASN A 223 -4.07 -18.71 -34.22
C ASN A 223 -3.69 -18.31 -35.63
#